data_af64648c8e1f4a0c892c3f78ce181d3e
#
_entry.id   af64648c8e1f4a0c892c3f78ce181d3e
#
_cell.length_a   1.000
_cell.length_b   1.000
_cell.length_c   1.000
_cell.angle_alpha   90.00
_cell.angle_beta   90.00
_cell.angle_gamma   90.00
#
_symmetry.space_group_name_H-M   'P 1'
#
loop_
_entity.id
_entity.type
_entity.pdbx_description
1 polymer ?
#
loop_
_entity_poly.entity_id
_entity_poly.type
_entity_poly.pdbx_seq_one_letter_code
_entity_poly.pdbx_strand_id
1 'polypeptide(L)'
;MKQANIAAVILAAGSGSRMGGYPKPLIGFQGKPLLGRLLYAMHEVKLGPIVLVLGYYANAIAAYLQEQAQEDARLGKQPITDQLKIVINPKPETGQGSSLRLGLHALAEQTQDVLIALADQALIQAIDLQALVGAYHQRPAGAGAIRPWVNGKPGNPIIISNDILQAMLSDPHWIEGKDWFKTQATVMHRWESKNQHYLVDLDTQDDLKRLGLNPSLSWPT
;
A
#
# COMPACT_ATOMS: atom_id res chain seq x y z
N MET A 1 -6.00 -22.12 13.58
CA MET A 1 -4.84 -21.21 13.53
C MET A 1 -5.38 -19.81 13.74
N LYS A 2 -4.88 -19.04 14.72
CA LYS A 2 -5.23 -17.62 14.87
C LYS A 2 -4.74 -16.92 13.59
N GLN A 3 -5.65 -16.36 12.83
CA GLN A 3 -5.32 -15.49 11.72
C GLN A 3 -4.56 -14.30 12.34
N ALA A 4 -3.28 -14.17 12.07
CA ALA A 4 -2.52 -13.02 12.55
C ALA A 4 -3.21 -11.77 11.99
N ASN A 5 -3.61 -10.87 12.88
CA ASN A 5 -4.21 -9.61 12.48
C ASN A 5 -3.08 -8.75 11.89
N ILE A 6 -3.01 -8.63 10.57
CA ILE A 6 -1.97 -7.86 9.87
C ILE A 6 -2.50 -6.46 9.64
N ALA A 7 -1.82 -5.47 10.21
CA ALA A 7 -2.07 -4.06 9.92
C ALA A 7 -1.60 -3.69 8.50
N ALA A 8 -2.02 -2.57 7.98
CA ALA A 8 -1.55 -2.12 6.67
C ALA A 8 -1.11 -0.65 6.68
N VAL A 9 -0.07 -0.34 5.90
CA VAL A 9 0.32 1.03 5.53
C VAL A 9 0.17 1.16 4.03
N ILE A 10 -0.61 2.14 3.59
CA ILE A 10 -0.75 2.51 2.17
C ILE A 10 -0.04 3.83 1.94
N LEU A 11 0.92 3.84 1.02
CA LEU A 11 1.64 5.05 0.63
C LEU A 11 0.95 5.71 -0.57
N ALA A 12 0.37 6.89 -0.35
CA ALA A 12 -0.40 7.67 -1.32
C ALA A 12 0.05 9.14 -1.39
N ALA A 13 1.32 9.42 -1.02
CA ALA A 13 1.84 10.78 -0.90
C ALA A 13 2.53 11.33 -2.18
N GLY A 14 2.61 10.55 -3.26
CA GLY A 14 3.35 10.88 -4.47
C GLY A 14 2.77 12.06 -5.25
N SER A 15 3.65 12.83 -5.95
CA SER A 15 3.28 13.99 -6.77
C SER A 15 2.68 13.64 -8.13
N GLY A 16 2.83 12.40 -8.60
CA GLY A 16 2.40 12.03 -9.95
C GLY A 16 3.07 12.82 -11.09
N SER A 17 4.21 13.45 -10.85
CA SER A 17 4.88 14.40 -11.77
C SER A 17 5.14 13.80 -13.15
N ARG A 18 5.56 12.52 -13.24
CA ARG A 18 5.76 11.81 -14.52
C ARG A 18 4.47 11.52 -15.27
N MET A 19 3.32 11.70 -14.63
CA MET A 19 1.98 11.52 -15.20
C MET A 19 1.24 12.83 -15.43
N GLY A 20 1.97 13.97 -15.45
CA GLY A 20 1.38 15.29 -15.65
C GLY A 20 0.73 15.87 -14.40
N GLY A 21 1.15 15.43 -13.19
CA GLY A 21 0.63 15.97 -11.93
C GLY A 21 -0.75 15.42 -11.54
N TYR A 22 -1.06 14.19 -11.92
CA TYR A 22 -2.32 13.54 -11.58
C TYR A 22 -2.26 12.80 -10.23
N PRO A 23 -3.34 12.84 -9.43
CA PRO A 23 -3.49 12.02 -8.23
C PRO A 23 -3.67 10.54 -8.59
N LYS A 24 -2.56 9.83 -8.82
CA LYS A 24 -2.56 8.41 -9.21
C LYS A 24 -3.57 7.54 -8.44
N PRO A 25 -3.71 7.69 -7.09
CA PRO A 25 -4.67 6.90 -6.32
C PRO A 25 -6.12 7.07 -6.76
N LEU A 26 -6.45 8.20 -7.40
CA LEU A 26 -7.81 8.52 -7.86
C LEU A 26 -8.05 8.18 -9.34
N ILE A 27 -7.09 7.62 -10.05
CA ILE A 27 -7.29 7.16 -11.43
C ILE A 27 -8.29 6.01 -11.42
N GLY A 28 -9.30 6.15 -12.30
CA GLY A 28 -10.36 5.15 -12.44
C GLY A 28 -9.90 3.90 -13.17
N PHE A 29 -10.16 2.74 -12.62
CA PHE A 29 -9.98 1.44 -13.25
C PHE A 29 -11.19 0.55 -12.98
N GLN A 30 -11.83 0.06 -14.05
CA GLN A 30 -13.04 -0.77 -13.95
C GLN A 30 -14.14 -0.13 -13.08
N GLY A 31 -14.35 1.17 -13.26
CA GLY A 31 -15.42 1.91 -12.58
C GLY A 31 -15.11 2.36 -11.13
N LYS A 32 -13.90 2.12 -10.62
CA LYS A 32 -13.50 2.54 -9.26
C LYS A 32 -12.09 3.13 -9.26
N PRO A 33 -11.80 4.14 -8.42
CA PRO A 33 -10.43 4.61 -8.19
C PRO A 33 -9.52 3.50 -7.67
N LEU A 34 -8.22 3.57 -8.05
CA LEU A 34 -7.22 2.57 -7.63
C LEU A 34 -7.17 2.40 -6.12
N LEU A 35 -7.17 3.51 -5.37
CA LEU A 35 -7.18 3.49 -3.90
C LEU A 35 -8.41 2.75 -3.37
N GLY A 36 -9.60 3.02 -3.91
CA GLY A 36 -10.82 2.34 -3.49
C GLY A 36 -10.75 0.84 -3.72
N ARG A 37 -10.24 0.42 -4.89
CA ARG A 37 -10.04 -1.00 -5.19
C ARG A 37 -9.10 -1.68 -4.19
N LEU A 38 -7.96 -1.04 -3.88
CA LEU A 38 -7.00 -1.57 -2.92
C LEU A 38 -7.59 -1.66 -1.51
N LEU A 39 -8.33 -0.63 -1.07
CA LEU A 39 -9.01 -0.64 0.23
C LEU A 39 -10.05 -1.77 0.34
N TYR A 40 -10.87 -1.96 -0.71
CA TYR A 40 -11.84 -3.08 -0.74
C TYR A 40 -11.13 -4.44 -0.73
N ALA A 41 -10.02 -4.60 -1.46
CA ALA A 41 -9.24 -5.83 -1.42
C ALA A 41 -8.67 -6.11 -0.03
N MET A 42 -8.16 -5.09 0.67
CA MET A 42 -7.67 -5.22 2.05
C MET A 42 -8.78 -5.56 3.04
N HIS A 43 -9.96 -4.94 2.89
CA HIS A 43 -11.13 -5.24 3.72
C HIS A 43 -11.59 -6.69 3.54
N GLU A 44 -11.66 -7.18 2.31
CA GLU A 44 -12.06 -8.56 1.99
C GLU A 44 -11.14 -9.59 2.64
N VAL A 45 -9.83 -9.33 2.70
CA VAL A 45 -8.86 -10.20 3.39
C VAL A 45 -8.71 -9.89 4.87
N LYS A 46 -9.52 -8.98 5.40
CA LYS A 46 -9.56 -8.59 6.82
C LYS A 46 -8.22 -8.06 7.35
N LEU A 47 -7.52 -7.28 6.53
CA LEU A 47 -6.36 -6.52 7.01
C LEU A 47 -6.83 -5.30 7.81
N GLY A 48 -6.11 -4.98 8.86
CA GLY A 48 -6.37 -3.76 9.65
C GLY A 48 -5.77 -3.81 11.05
N PRO A 49 -5.59 -2.63 11.67
CA PRO A 49 -5.92 -1.28 11.18
C PRO A 49 -5.14 -0.87 9.94
N ILE A 50 -5.69 0.07 9.15
CA ILE A 50 -5.05 0.58 7.94
C ILE A 50 -4.62 2.03 8.16
N VAL A 51 -3.35 2.33 7.95
CA VAL A 51 -2.80 3.68 7.91
C VAL A 51 -2.63 4.12 6.46
N LEU A 52 -3.29 5.21 6.08
CA LEU A 52 -3.16 5.82 4.75
C LEU A 52 -2.32 7.08 4.85
N VAL A 53 -1.15 7.07 4.21
CA VAL A 53 -0.23 8.21 4.22
C VAL A 53 -0.44 9.04 2.97
N LEU A 54 -0.91 10.27 3.15
CA LEU A 54 -1.19 11.26 2.11
C LEU A 54 -0.09 12.32 2.02
N GLY A 55 -0.04 13.04 0.91
CA GLY A 55 0.90 14.12 0.66
C GLY A 55 0.33 15.15 -0.31
N TYR A 56 0.87 15.23 -1.53
CA TYR A 56 0.51 16.27 -2.51
C TYR A 56 -0.98 16.42 -2.79
N TYR A 57 -1.74 15.33 -2.79
CA TYR A 57 -3.18 15.32 -3.14
C TYR A 57 -4.08 14.99 -1.95
N ALA A 58 -3.64 15.34 -0.74
CA ALA A 58 -4.35 14.98 0.49
C ALA A 58 -5.82 15.42 0.47
N ASN A 59 -6.11 16.65 0.05
CA ASN A 59 -7.48 17.18 0.00
C ASN A 59 -8.36 16.40 -0.99
N ALA A 60 -7.87 16.14 -2.19
CA ALA A 60 -8.63 15.41 -3.21
C ALA A 60 -8.92 13.97 -2.77
N ILE A 61 -7.93 13.30 -2.17
CA ILE A 61 -8.12 11.93 -1.66
C ILE A 61 -9.07 11.92 -0.46
N ALA A 62 -8.98 12.90 0.45
CA ALA A 62 -9.90 13.01 1.58
C ALA A 62 -11.35 13.23 1.12
N ALA A 63 -11.58 14.10 0.12
CA ALA A 63 -12.89 14.31 -0.48
C ALA A 63 -13.47 13.00 -1.05
N TYR A 64 -12.67 12.26 -1.84
CA TYR A 64 -13.07 10.96 -2.36
C TYR A 64 -13.46 9.97 -1.24
N LEU A 65 -12.66 9.87 -0.19
CA LEU A 65 -12.94 8.97 0.93
C LEU A 65 -14.24 9.35 1.66
N GLN A 66 -14.51 10.65 1.81
CA GLN A 66 -15.75 11.13 2.41
C GLN A 66 -16.98 10.77 1.56
N GLU A 67 -16.92 10.92 0.25
CA GLU A 67 -18.00 10.54 -0.66
C GLU A 67 -18.20 9.02 -0.66
N GLN A 68 -17.13 8.25 -0.64
CA GLN A 68 -17.20 6.79 -0.56
C GLN A 68 -17.87 6.34 0.76
N ALA A 69 -17.55 6.99 1.89
CA ALA A 69 -18.19 6.70 3.17
C ALA A 69 -19.68 7.00 3.15
N GLN A 70 -20.09 8.10 2.52
CA GLN A 70 -21.51 8.47 2.36
C GLN A 70 -22.25 7.45 1.49
N GLU A 71 -21.64 6.99 0.40
CA GLU A 71 -22.24 6.00 -0.48
C GLU A 71 -22.36 4.63 0.21
N ASP A 72 -21.34 4.18 0.93
CA ASP A 72 -21.40 2.94 1.70
C ASP A 72 -22.54 3.02 2.75
N ALA A 73 -22.69 4.15 3.44
CA ALA A 73 -23.74 4.37 4.41
C ALA A 73 -25.14 4.35 3.75
N ARG A 74 -25.31 4.97 2.57
CA ARG A 74 -26.56 4.92 1.79
C ARG A 74 -26.96 3.50 1.40
N LEU A 75 -25.94 2.66 1.14
CA LEU A 75 -26.15 1.25 0.79
C LEU A 75 -26.31 0.35 2.03
N GLY A 76 -26.33 0.90 3.24
CA GLY A 76 -26.42 0.14 4.50
C GLY A 76 -25.19 -0.70 4.79
N LYS A 77 -24.04 -0.35 4.21
CA LYS A 77 -22.75 -1.00 4.45
C LYS A 77 -21.97 -0.23 5.51
N GLN A 78 -21.13 -0.95 6.25
CA GLN A 78 -20.14 -0.28 7.08
C GLN A 78 -19.12 0.41 6.18
N PRO A 79 -18.86 1.72 6.37
CA PRO A 79 -17.89 2.44 5.56
C PRO A 79 -16.50 1.83 5.69
N ILE A 80 -15.86 1.56 4.56
CA ILE A 80 -14.49 1.03 4.53
C ILE A 80 -13.51 2.00 5.20
N THR A 81 -13.87 3.27 5.27
CA THR A 81 -13.09 4.34 5.89
C THR A 81 -13.05 4.26 7.41
N ASP A 82 -13.96 3.53 8.08
CA ASP A 82 -13.97 3.39 9.54
C ASP A 82 -12.71 2.73 10.10
N GLN A 83 -11.99 1.98 9.28
CA GLN A 83 -10.74 1.33 9.64
C GLN A 83 -9.49 2.13 9.25
N LEU A 84 -9.69 3.33 8.68
CA LEU A 84 -8.59 4.16 8.18
C LEU A 84 -8.11 5.16 9.23
N LYS A 85 -6.80 5.16 9.48
CA LYS A 85 -6.08 6.27 10.11
C LYS A 85 -5.35 7.06 9.03
N ILE A 86 -5.78 8.28 8.77
CA ILE A 86 -5.11 9.16 7.80
C ILE A 86 -3.95 9.88 8.47
N VAL A 87 -2.77 9.85 7.82
CA VAL A 87 -1.57 10.56 8.20
C VAL A 87 -1.12 11.46 7.04
N ILE A 88 -0.90 12.74 7.30
CA ILE A 88 -0.41 13.67 6.29
C ILE A 88 1.12 13.77 6.40
N ASN A 89 1.82 13.49 5.31
CA ASN A 89 3.24 13.82 5.21
C ASN A 89 3.39 15.30 4.84
N PRO A 90 3.97 16.13 5.73
CA PRO A 90 4.13 17.56 5.47
C PRO A 90 5.26 17.86 4.47
N LYS A 91 6.12 16.88 4.17
CA LYS A 91 7.29 17.02 3.27
C LYS A 91 7.38 15.84 2.31
N PRO A 92 6.36 15.60 1.45
CA PRO A 92 6.34 14.45 0.56
C PRO A 92 7.46 14.48 -0.50
N GLU A 93 8.02 15.66 -0.79
CA GLU A 93 9.17 15.87 -1.68
C GLU A 93 10.45 15.22 -1.18
N THR A 94 10.55 14.89 0.11
CA THR A 94 11.72 14.21 0.69
C THR A 94 11.80 12.72 0.34
N GLY A 95 10.82 12.20 -0.38
CA GLY A 95 10.82 10.83 -0.90
C GLY A 95 9.85 9.88 -0.20
N GLN A 96 9.73 8.68 -0.76
CA GLN A 96 8.80 7.67 -0.28
C GLN A 96 9.13 7.19 1.14
N GLY A 97 10.43 7.18 1.51
CA GLY A 97 10.88 6.76 2.82
C GLY A 97 10.33 7.61 3.96
N SER A 98 10.17 8.94 3.74
CA SER A 98 9.56 9.83 4.74
C SER A 98 8.11 9.46 5.01
N SER A 99 7.34 9.15 3.96
CA SER A 99 5.96 8.68 4.08
C SER A 99 5.88 7.31 4.76
N LEU A 100 6.78 6.40 4.39
CA LEU A 100 6.84 5.08 5.05
C LEU A 100 7.12 5.22 6.53
N ARG A 101 8.10 6.04 6.94
CA ARG A 101 8.42 6.27 8.35
C ARG A 101 7.22 6.81 9.13
N LEU A 102 6.49 7.78 8.59
CA LEU A 102 5.28 8.32 9.22
C LEU A 102 4.19 7.25 9.37
N GLY A 103 3.98 6.43 8.33
CA GLY A 103 3.02 5.34 8.37
C GLY A 103 3.37 4.28 9.42
N LEU A 104 4.64 3.88 9.51
CA LEU A 104 5.11 2.92 10.51
C LEU A 104 5.02 3.49 11.92
N HIS A 105 5.37 4.77 12.15
CA HIS A 105 5.19 5.44 13.45
C HIS A 105 3.73 5.46 13.89
N ALA A 106 2.79 5.62 12.97
CA ALA A 106 1.37 5.60 13.29
C ALA A 106 0.86 4.24 13.79
N LEU A 107 1.64 3.17 13.58
CA LEU A 107 1.42 1.79 14.05
C LEU A 107 2.40 1.37 15.17
N ALA A 108 3.26 2.24 15.67
CA ALA A 108 4.37 1.90 16.58
C ALA A 108 3.92 1.16 17.85
N GLU A 109 2.74 1.51 18.38
CA GLU A 109 2.16 0.90 19.58
C GLU A 109 1.39 -0.40 19.29
N GLN A 110 1.24 -0.77 18.02
CA GLN A 110 0.59 -2.01 17.62
C GLN A 110 1.59 -3.16 17.70
N THR A 111 1.09 -4.35 18.06
CA THR A 111 1.90 -5.59 18.13
C THR A 111 1.73 -6.45 16.89
N GLN A 112 1.19 -5.87 15.83
CA GLN A 112 0.82 -6.58 14.60
C GLN A 112 1.94 -6.53 13.57
N ASP A 113 1.97 -7.54 12.71
CA ASP A 113 2.74 -7.51 11.48
C ASP A 113 2.12 -6.48 10.52
N VAL A 114 2.90 -5.97 9.57
CA VAL A 114 2.47 -4.84 8.73
C VAL A 114 2.63 -5.16 7.26
N LEU A 115 1.54 -5.05 6.49
CA LEU A 115 1.58 -5.03 5.04
C LEU A 115 1.82 -3.59 4.57
N ILE A 116 2.80 -3.40 3.69
CA ILE A 116 3.14 -2.10 3.09
C ILE A 116 2.79 -2.16 1.61
N ALA A 117 1.84 -1.32 1.19
CA ALA A 117 1.35 -1.22 -0.18
C ALA A 117 1.52 0.19 -0.76
N LEU A 118 1.55 0.26 -2.08
CA LEU A 118 1.56 1.51 -2.84
C LEU A 118 0.18 1.75 -3.43
N ALA A 119 -0.33 2.98 -3.35
CA ALA A 119 -1.67 3.32 -3.82
C ALA A 119 -1.81 3.34 -5.36
N ASP A 120 -0.70 3.21 -6.09
CA ASP A 120 -0.64 3.15 -7.56
C ASP A 120 -0.51 1.72 -8.11
N GLN A 121 -0.63 0.70 -7.26
CA GLN A 121 -0.66 -0.70 -7.68
C GLN A 121 -2.01 -1.07 -8.29
N ALA A 122 -2.13 -0.88 -9.61
CA ALA A 122 -3.41 -0.91 -10.32
C ALA A 122 -4.09 -2.29 -10.34
N LEU A 123 -3.32 -3.38 -10.29
CA LEU A 123 -3.83 -4.73 -10.51
C LEU A 123 -3.99 -5.57 -9.25
N ILE A 124 -3.56 -5.11 -8.10
CA ILE A 124 -3.66 -5.86 -6.84
C ILE A 124 -5.13 -6.08 -6.46
N GLN A 125 -5.49 -7.33 -6.18
CA GLN A 125 -6.82 -7.81 -5.79
C GLN A 125 -6.75 -8.59 -4.47
N ALA A 126 -7.90 -8.91 -3.92
CA ALA A 126 -8.00 -9.69 -2.68
C ALA A 126 -7.29 -11.06 -2.78
N ILE A 127 -7.42 -11.74 -3.91
CA ILE A 127 -6.76 -13.05 -4.13
C ILE A 127 -5.23 -12.92 -4.09
N ASP A 128 -4.67 -11.81 -4.55
CA ASP A 128 -3.23 -11.55 -4.52
C ASP A 128 -2.76 -11.31 -3.09
N LEU A 129 -3.53 -10.52 -2.33
CA LEU A 129 -3.26 -10.26 -0.92
C LEU A 129 -3.39 -11.54 -0.08
N GLN A 130 -4.39 -12.37 -0.32
CA GLN A 130 -4.55 -13.68 0.34
C GLN A 130 -3.35 -14.58 0.07
N ALA A 131 -2.89 -14.66 -1.18
CA ALA A 131 -1.72 -15.44 -1.55
C ALA A 131 -0.45 -14.96 -0.84
N LEU A 132 -0.23 -13.63 -0.78
CA LEU A 132 0.91 -13.04 -0.10
C LEU A 132 0.86 -13.29 1.42
N VAL A 133 -0.30 -13.11 2.05
CA VAL A 133 -0.52 -13.42 3.48
C VAL A 133 -0.28 -14.89 3.76
N GLY A 134 -0.78 -15.79 2.90
CA GLY A 134 -0.54 -17.22 3.01
C GLY A 134 0.95 -17.57 2.95
N ALA A 135 1.67 -17.00 1.98
CA ALA A 135 3.11 -17.16 1.85
C ALA A 135 3.88 -16.60 3.05
N TYR A 136 3.42 -15.46 3.59
CA TYR A 136 4.01 -14.86 4.78
C TYR A 136 3.93 -15.80 5.99
N HIS A 137 2.81 -16.47 6.21
CA HIS A 137 2.66 -17.44 7.29
C HIS A 137 3.50 -18.70 7.11
N GLN A 138 3.87 -19.02 5.88
CA GLN A 138 4.69 -20.19 5.53
C GLN A 138 6.18 -19.87 5.34
N ARG A 139 6.57 -18.61 5.58
CA ARG A 139 7.97 -18.18 5.39
C ARG A 139 8.94 -18.95 6.27
N PRO A 140 10.20 -19.12 5.87
CA PRO A 140 11.21 -19.78 6.68
C PRO A 140 11.40 -19.12 8.05
N ALA A 141 11.73 -19.93 9.05
CA ALA A 141 12.09 -19.42 10.37
C ALA A 141 13.26 -18.42 10.26
N GLY A 142 13.18 -17.31 10.96
CA GLY A 142 14.16 -16.22 10.90
C GLY A 142 13.91 -15.18 9.81
N ALA A 143 13.03 -15.44 8.84
CA ALA A 143 12.61 -14.41 7.90
C ALA A 143 11.60 -13.46 8.55
N GLY A 144 12.03 -12.22 8.79
CA GLY A 144 11.16 -11.19 9.39
C GLY A 144 10.31 -10.43 8.36
N ALA A 145 10.57 -10.60 7.07
CA ALA A 145 9.83 -9.95 6.00
C ALA A 145 9.66 -10.86 4.79
N ILE A 146 8.63 -10.58 3.97
CA ILE A 146 8.40 -11.26 2.70
C ILE A 146 8.17 -10.25 1.58
N ARG A 147 8.69 -10.57 0.39
CA ARG A 147 8.48 -9.79 -0.82
C ARG A 147 8.18 -10.72 -2.00
N PRO A 148 7.13 -10.45 -2.80
CA PRO A 148 6.93 -11.14 -4.06
C PRO A 148 8.11 -10.95 -4.99
N TRP A 149 8.52 -12.03 -5.66
CA TRP A 149 9.58 -12.01 -6.67
C TRP A 149 9.01 -12.62 -7.94
N VAL A 150 8.95 -11.84 -9.02
CA VAL A 150 8.31 -12.26 -10.26
C VAL A 150 9.27 -12.07 -11.41
N ASN A 151 9.62 -13.16 -12.12
CA ASN A 151 10.58 -13.15 -13.22
C ASN A 151 11.91 -12.44 -12.86
N GLY A 152 12.44 -12.71 -11.65
CA GLY A 152 13.68 -12.12 -11.18
C GLY A 152 13.59 -10.66 -10.73
N LYS A 153 12.38 -10.08 -10.64
CA LYS A 153 12.15 -8.69 -10.22
C LYS A 153 11.37 -8.63 -8.91
N PRO A 154 11.75 -7.71 -8.00
CA PRO A 154 11.02 -7.49 -6.75
C PRO A 154 9.69 -6.80 -7.00
N GLY A 155 8.63 -7.34 -6.42
CA GLY A 155 7.27 -6.78 -6.47
C GLY A 155 6.83 -6.11 -5.17
N ASN A 156 5.61 -5.62 -5.16
CA ASN A 156 4.87 -5.09 -4.01
C ASN A 156 3.44 -5.67 -4.03
N PRO A 157 2.72 -5.67 -2.89
CA PRO A 157 3.09 -5.23 -1.53
C PRO A 157 4.14 -6.13 -0.87
N ILE A 158 4.67 -5.67 0.27
CA ILE A 158 5.52 -6.49 1.16
C ILE A 158 4.86 -6.65 2.53
N ILE A 159 5.22 -7.71 3.27
CA ILE A 159 4.81 -7.85 4.66
C ILE A 159 6.06 -7.91 5.53
N ILE A 160 6.06 -7.17 6.63
CA ILE A 160 7.10 -7.17 7.65
C ILE A 160 6.53 -7.61 8.99
N SER A 161 7.32 -8.31 9.79
CA SER A 161 6.97 -8.64 11.17
C SER A 161 7.03 -7.40 12.06
N ASN A 162 6.37 -7.47 13.22
CA ASN A 162 6.47 -6.41 14.22
C ASN A 162 7.91 -6.17 14.66
N ASP A 163 8.74 -7.21 14.78
CA ASP A 163 10.15 -7.05 15.13
C ASP A 163 10.90 -6.20 14.11
N ILE A 164 10.62 -6.40 12.82
CA ILE A 164 11.19 -5.58 11.74
C ILE A 164 10.64 -4.16 11.81
N LEU A 165 9.34 -3.97 12.07
CA LEU A 165 8.75 -2.65 12.29
C LEU A 165 9.50 -1.90 13.39
N GLN A 166 9.70 -2.51 14.56
CA GLN A 166 10.39 -1.89 15.70
C GLN A 166 11.86 -1.60 15.37
N ALA A 167 12.55 -2.52 14.70
CA ALA A 167 13.92 -2.31 14.25
C ALA A 167 14.04 -1.13 13.27
N MET A 168 13.12 -1.00 12.30
CA MET A 168 13.09 0.14 11.38
C MET A 168 12.81 1.46 12.10
N LEU A 169 11.90 1.48 13.08
CA LEU A 169 11.59 2.69 13.85
C LEU A 169 12.75 3.12 14.74
N SER A 170 13.52 2.19 15.26
CA SER A 170 14.68 2.44 16.13
C SER A 170 15.92 2.91 15.35
N ASP A 171 15.96 2.74 14.03
CA ASP A 171 17.06 3.18 13.18
C ASP A 171 16.71 4.54 12.52
N PRO A 172 17.33 5.65 12.94
CA PRO A 172 17.05 6.97 12.37
C PRO A 172 17.72 7.20 11.01
N HIS A 173 18.65 6.33 10.59
CA HIS A 173 19.57 6.62 9.49
C HIS A 173 19.08 6.18 8.10
N TRP A 174 18.09 5.28 8.00
CA TRP A 174 17.60 4.92 6.68
C TRP A 174 16.76 6.05 6.05
N ILE A 175 17.00 6.30 4.77
CA ILE A 175 16.27 7.31 3.98
C ILE A 175 15.12 6.64 3.24
N GLU A 176 15.39 5.53 2.58
CA GLU A 176 14.39 4.74 1.86
C GLU A 176 14.28 3.33 2.46
N GLY A 177 13.06 2.80 2.58
CA GLY A 177 12.83 1.45 3.12
C GLY A 177 13.66 0.37 2.40
N LYS A 178 13.82 0.51 1.06
CA LYS A 178 14.68 -0.41 0.27
C LYS A 178 16.14 -0.41 0.73
N ASP A 179 16.65 0.71 1.22
CA ASP A 179 18.06 0.81 1.65
C ASP A 179 18.24 0.12 3.01
N TRP A 180 17.27 0.25 3.92
CA TRP A 180 17.25 -0.50 5.16
C TRP A 180 17.30 -2.01 4.90
N PHE A 181 16.45 -2.53 3.99
CA PHE A 181 16.44 -3.95 3.63
C PHE A 181 17.72 -4.43 2.93
N LYS A 182 18.46 -3.57 2.25
CA LYS A 182 19.78 -3.95 1.69
C LYS A 182 20.80 -4.22 2.78
N THR A 183 20.79 -3.44 3.87
CA THR A 183 21.70 -3.67 5.01
C THR A 183 21.29 -4.88 5.84
N GLN A 184 20.04 -5.31 5.75
CA GLN A 184 19.41 -6.42 6.48
C GLN A 184 18.98 -7.55 5.52
N ALA A 185 19.82 -7.89 4.56
CA ALA A 185 19.47 -8.79 3.44
C ALA A 185 18.94 -10.17 3.88
N THR A 186 19.35 -10.67 5.06
CA THR A 186 18.96 -11.98 5.59
C THR A 186 17.52 -12.03 6.13
N VAL A 187 16.91 -10.89 6.44
CA VAL A 187 15.55 -10.86 7.02
C VAL A 187 14.44 -10.89 5.97
N MET A 188 14.78 -10.57 4.70
CA MET A 188 13.82 -10.53 3.60
C MET A 188 13.73 -11.86 2.88
N HIS A 189 12.62 -12.58 3.04
CA HIS A 189 12.33 -13.75 2.24
C HIS A 189 11.80 -13.35 0.86
N ARG A 190 12.46 -13.83 -0.21
CA ARG A 190 12.00 -13.70 -1.59
C ARG A 190 11.00 -14.80 -1.87
N TRP A 191 9.74 -14.45 -2.05
CA TRP A 191 8.69 -15.38 -2.40
C TRP A 191 8.49 -15.38 -3.92
N GLU A 192 8.88 -16.48 -4.56
CA GLU A 192 8.72 -16.64 -6.01
C GLU A 192 7.25 -16.75 -6.38
N SER A 193 6.80 -15.87 -7.23
CA SER A 193 5.42 -15.81 -7.75
C SER A 193 5.42 -15.69 -9.27
N LYS A 194 4.41 -16.26 -9.92
CA LYS A 194 4.17 -16.08 -11.36
C LYS A 194 3.21 -14.93 -11.66
N ASN A 195 2.62 -14.33 -10.61
CA ASN A 195 1.59 -13.32 -10.75
C ASN A 195 2.21 -11.94 -11.05
N GLN A 196 1.96 -11.45 -12.26
CA GLN A 196 2.46 -10.16 -12.74
C GLN A 196 1.85 -8.95 -12.00
N HIS A 197 0.71 -9.10 -11.31
CA HIS A 197 0.06 -8.02 -10.58
C HIS A 197 0.99 -7.34 -9.58
N TYR A 198 1.91 -8.10 -8.97
CA TYR A 198 2.88 -7.58 -8.02
C TYR A 198 3.94 -6.63 -8.61
N LEU A 199 4.08 -6.59 -9.95
CA LEU A 199 5.05 -5.75 -10.66
C LEU A 199 4.43 -4.51 -11.31
N VAL A 200 3.10 -4.37 -11.28
CA VAL A 200 2.41 -3.33 -12.04
C VAL A 200 2.11 -2.13 -11.18
N ASP A 201 3.02 -1.17 -11.23
CA ASP A 201 2.84 0.17 -10.70
C ASP A 201 2.46 1.14 -11.84
N LEU A 202 1.70 2.17 -11.54
CA LEU A 202 1.27 3.19 -12.48
C LEU A 202 2.23 4.38 -12.40
N ASP A 203 3.26 4.40 -13.26
CA ASP A 203 4.31 5.40 -13.20
C ASP A 203 4.30 6.40 -14.35
N THR A 204 3.81 5.99 -15.53
CA THR A 204 3.88 6.75 -16.76
C THR A 204 2.55 6.79 -17.50
N GLN A 205 2.41 7.73 -18.46
CA GLN A 205 1.25 7.74 -19.37
C GLN A 205 1.16 6.48 -20.25
N ASP A 206 2.29 5.84 -20.54
CA ASP A 206 2.30 4.59 -21.30
C ASP A 206 1.76 3.41 -20.47
N ASP A 207 1.93 3.44 -19.13
CA ASP A 207 1.29 2.48 -18.24
C ASP A 207 -0.23 2.61 -18.30
N LEU A 208 -0.76 3.84 -18.35
CA LEU A 208 -2.20 4.07 -18.53
C LEU A 208 -2.71 3.43 -19.83
N LYS A 209 -2.04 3.68 -20.95
CA LYS A 209 -2.42 3.12 -22.26
C LYS A 209 -2.38 1.59 -22.24
N ARG A 210 -1.29 1.02 -21.70
CA ARG A 210 -1.11 -0.43 -21.59
C ARG A 210 -2.21 -1.11 -20.76
N LEU A 211 -2.69 -0.43 -19.71
CA LEU A 211 -3.75 -0.93 -18.82
C LEU A 211 -5.15 -0.53 -19.27
N GLY A 212 -5.28 0.20 -20.38
CA GLY A 212 -6.57 0.72 -20.85
C GLY A 212 -7.21 1.74 -19.89
N LEU A 213 -6.38 2.47 -19.14
CA LEU A 213 -6.81 3.46 -18.17
C LEU A 213 -6.95 4.83 -18.83
N ASN A 214 -8.03 5.54 -18.46
CA ASN A 214 -8.25 6.89 -18.94
C ASN A 214 -8.19 7.89 -17.76
N PRO A 215 -7.24 8.83 -17.73
CA PRO A 215 -7.17 9.85 -16.67
C PRO A 215 -8.40 10.74 -16.59
N SER A 216 -9.15 10.92 -17.70
CA SER A 216 -10.39 11.70 -17.72
C SER A 216 -11.55 11.04 -16.98
N LEU A 217 -11.41 9.78 -16.58
CA LEU A 217 -12.30 9.08 -15.65
C LEU A 217 -11.81 9.17 -14.19
N SER A 218 -10.80 10.00 -13.94
CA SER A 218 -10.38 10.32 -12.58
C SER A 218 -11.50 11.10 -11.86
N TRP A 219 -11.60 10.89 -10.57
CA TRP A 219 -12.53 11.60 -9.68
C TRP A 219 -12.41 13.13 -9.89
N PRO A 220 -13.50 13.89 -9.92
CA PRO A 220 -13.43 15.35 -10.04
C PRO A 220 -12.58 15.91 -8.90
N THR A 221 -11.63 16.77 -9.27
CA THR A 221 -10.73 17.47 -8.33
C THR A 221 -11.42 18.66 -7.72
#